data_0c1aac0b730057bf43f4fd237b3abe63
#
_entry.id   0c1aac0b730057bf43f4fd237b3abe63
#
_cell.length_a   1.000
_cell.length_b   1.000
_cell.length_c   1.000
_cell.angle_alpha   90.00
_cell.angle_beta   90.00
_cell.angle_gamma   90.00
#
_symmetry.space_group_name_H-M   'P 1'
#
loop_
_entity.id
_entity.type
_entity.pdbx_description
1 polymer ?
#
loop_
_entity_poly.entity_id
_entity_poly.type
_entity_poly.pdbx_seq_one_letter_code
_entity_poly.pdbx_strand_id
1 'polypeptide(L)'
;EAHGAHFIYHEAFPESAANSGADIVIQSLHKTLPAFTQTGLLHLCTDCVTREMMQKKLSIFQSSSPSYVLIASIEQCIHICNENRGYFQQYYEKLWILREKLEELKYIKLVPTDDIGKLVFSVKDTTISGEELFEILRDNYHLEMEMSELYYVIAMTSVCDTQEGYDRLYQALKEIDSEITKKNTEYLFLENDFHQNKKMLKPEEAATKDRIQIDYDDAKDEIAAEFIFLYPPGIPLVVPGEVIDKYVIDKIRQYEQYNMKVIGLDDHKIYIINR
;
A
#
# COMPACT_ATOMS: atom_id res chain seq x y z
N GLU A 1 3.76 7.23 -7.28
CA GLU A 1 5.00 7.11 -6.46
C GLU A 1 4.79 7.69 -5.05
N ALA A 2 3.64 7.34 -4.43
CA ALA A 2 3.27 7.95 -3.16
C ALA A 2 4.31 7.71 -2.03
N HIS A 3 5.01 6.58 -2.04
CA HIS A 3 5.98 6.17 -1.01
C HIS A 3 7.44 6.28 -1.48
N GLY A 4 7.73 6.97 -2.58
CA GLY A 4 9.04 7.06 -3.20
C GLY A 4 9.66 8.45 -3.19
N ALA A 5 9.20 9.38 -2.34
CA ALA A 5 9.73 10.75 -2.31
C ALA A 5 11.24 10.81 -1.98
N HIS A 6 11.79 9.80 -1.32
CA HIS A 6 13.21 9.68 -0.96
C HIS A 6 14.11 9.15 -2.09
N PHE A 7 13.56 8.60 -3.17
CA PHE A 7 14.34 7.92 -4.22
C PHE A 7 15.42 8.80 -4.84
N ILE A 8 15.17 10.08 -5.02
CA ILE A 8 16.11 11.03 -5.64
C ILE A 8 17.33 11.37 -4.78
N TYR A 9 17.37 10.95 -3.52
CA TYR A 9 18.41 11.36 -2.58
C TYR A 9 19.56 10.38 -2.42
N HIS A 10 19.39 9.11 -2.87
CA HIS A 10 20.45 8.10 -2.79
C HIS A 10 20.28 7.01 -3.88
N GLU A 11 21.39 6.61 -4.52
CA GLU A 11 21.41 5.67 -5.64
C GLU A 11 21.01 4.22 -5.31
N ALA A 12 21.01 3.83 -4.04
CA ALA A 12 20.56 2.51 -3.60
C ALA A 12 19.04 2.35 -3.62
N PHE A 13 18.27 3.42 -3.80
CA PHE A 13 16.83 3.37 -3.98
C PHE A 13 16.46 3.30 -5.47
N PRO A 14 15.24 2.88 -5.81
CA PRO A 14 14.78 2.85 -7.19
C PRO A 14 14.86 4.22 -7.87
N GLU A 15 14.93 4.21 -9.18
CA GLU A 15 14.80 5.44 -9.97
C GLU A 15 13.39 6.01 -9.80
N SER A 16 13.32 7.33 -9.55
CA SER A 16 12.02 8.01 -9.43
C SER A 16 11.26 7.99 -10.75
N ALA A 17 9.95 7.76 -10.68
CA ALA A 17 9.05 7.80 -11.81
C ALA A 17 9.12 9.14 -12.59
N ALA A 18 9.51 10.22 -11.92
CA ALA A 18 9.73 11.52 -12.58
C ALA A 18 10.88 11.49 -13.59
N ASN A 19 11.88 10.60 -13.40
CA ASN A 19 13.00 10.41 -14.32
C ASN A 19 12.76 9.27 -15.31
N SER A 20 11.78 8.40 -15.04
CA SER A 20 11.50 7.19 -15.82
C SER A 20 10.40 7.36 -16.89
N GLY A 21 10.08 8.62 -17.25
CA GLY A 21 9.18 8.95 -18.35
C GLY A 21 7.69 9.04 -17.99
N ALA A 22 7.34 9.09 -16.72
CA ALA A 22 5.95 9.36 -16.30
C ALA A 22 5.58 10.81 -16.62
N ASP A 23 4.35 11.06 -17.10
CA ASP A 23 3.88 12.42 -17.41
C ASP A 23 3.54 13.21 -16.15
N ILE A 24 2.94 12.54 -15.16
CA ILE A 24 2.54 13.11 -13.88
C ILE A 24 2.99 12.18 -12.76
N VAL A 25 3.63 12.73 -11.74
CA VAL A 25 4.04 11.98 -10.55
C VAL A 25 3.47 12.64 -9.30
N ILE A 26 2.85 11.85 -8.44
CA ILE A 26 2.36 12.28 -7.13
C ILE A 26 3.19 11.60 -6.05
N GLN A 27 3.74 12.39 -5.14
CA GLN A 27 4.55 11.92 -4.02
C GLN A 27 3.98 12.42 -2.69
N SER A 28 3.86 11.54 -1.70
CA SER A 28 3.57 11.92 -0.32
C SER A 28 4.89 12.17 0.41
N LEU A 29 5.17 13.42 0.76
CA LEU A 29 6.42 13.74 1.45
C LEU A 29 6.45 13.13 2.86
N HIS A 30 5.33 13.21 3.57
CA HIS A 30 5.19 12.74 4.94
C HIS A 30 5.36 11.23 5.15
N LYS A 31 5.39 10.45 4.06
CA LYS A 31 5.55 9.00 4.15
C LYS A 31 7.01 8.57 4.36
N THR A 32 7.94 9.27 3.72
CA THR A 32 9.36 8.86 3.72
C THR A 32 10.34 10.00 3.99
N LEU A 33 9.87 11.23 4.07
CA LEU A 33 10.67 12.44 4.33
C LEU A 33 10.15 13.21 5.56
N PRO A 34 10.96 14.11 6.15
CA PRO A 34 10.62 14.85 7.37
C PRO A 34 9.60 15.98 7.11
N ALA A 35 8.39 15.63 6.72
CA ALA A 35 7.30 16.56 6.49
C ALA A 35 6.05 16.18 7.31
N PHE A 36 5.20 17.15 7.60
CA PHE A 36 3.95 16.91 8.32
C PHE A 36 2.98 16.06 7.49
N THR A 37 2.16 15.26 8.17
CA THR A 37 1.08 14.49 7.54
C THR A 37 0.21 15.35 6.65
N GLN A 38 -0.29 14.80 5.55
CA GLN A 38 -1.06 15.44 4.48
C GLN A 38 -0.23 16.27 3.48
N THR A 39 1.10 16.31 3.62
CA THR A 39 1.94 16.99 2.62
C THR A 39 2.21 16.10 1.42
N GLY A 40 2.12 16.66 0.24
CA GLY A 40 2.40 15.96 -1.00
C GLY A 40 2.81 16.92 -2.12
N LEU A 41 3.44 16.36 -3.14
CA LEU A 41 3.84 17.07 -4.35
C LEU A 41 3.21 16.41 -5.58
N LEU A 42 2.86 17.23 -6.54
CA LEU A 42 2.49 16.83 -7.89
C LEU A 42 3.52 17.39 -8.84
N HIS A 43 4.17 16.52 -9.60
CA HIS A 43 5.15 16.87 -10.62
C HIS A 43 4.53 16.72 -12.00
N LEU A 44 4.73 17.71 -12.87
CA LEU A 44 4.49 17.62 -14.29
C LEU A 44 5.84 17.39 -14.97
N CYS A 45 6.05 16.20 -15.50
CA CYS A 45 7.35 15.73 -15.96
C CYS A 45 7.51 15.83 -17.49
N THR A 46 6.41 15.96 -18.22
CA THR A 46 6.39 16.11 -19.69
C THR A 46 5.42 17.20 -20.11
N ASP A 47 5.40 17.53 -21.39
CA ASP A 47 4.49 18.53 -22.00
C ASP A 47 3.10 17.95 -22.34
N CYS A 48 2.85 16.64 -22.08
CA CYS A 48 1.56 16.00 -22.34
C CYS A 48 0.41 16.63 -21.54
N VAL A 49 0.72 17.12 -20.33
CA VAL A 49 -0.25 17.82 -19.48
C VAL A 49 0.30 19.18 -19.10
N THR A 50 -0.36 20.23 -19.57
CA THR A 50 0.06 21.60 -19.27
C THR A 50 -0.29 21.99 -17.83
N ARG A 51 0.50 22.90 -17.26
CA ARG A 51 0.24 23.48 -15.94
C ARG A 51 -1.17 24.07 -15.84
N GLU A 52 -1.64 24.74 -16.90
CA GLU A 52 -2.97 25.34 -16.93
C GLU A 52 -4.09 24.29 -16.85
N MET A 53 -3.97 23.20 -17.61
CA MET A 53 -4.92 22.08 -17.54
C MET A 53 -4.97 21.47 -16.14
N MET A 54 -3.80 21.26 -15.53
CA MET A 54 -3.72 20.71 -14.19
C MET A 54 -4.31 21.67 -13.14
N GLN A 55 -3.98 22.94 -13.20
CA GLN A 55 -4.52 23.95 -12.27
C GLN A 55 -6.05 24.02 -12.31
N LYS A 56 -6.66 23.93 -13.50
CA LYS A 56 -8.13 23.85 -13.64
C LYS A 56 -8.71 22.64 -12.92
N LYS A 57 -8.05 21.48 -12.97
CA LYS A 57 -8.51 20.28 -12.26
C LYS A 57 -8.29 20.40 -10.76
N LEU A 58 -7.12 20.85 -10.34
CA LEU A 58 -6.80 21.04 -8.92
C LEU A 58 -7.75 22.04 -8.26
N SER A 59 -8.16 23.12 -8.95
CA SER A 59 -9.09 24.12 -8.39
C SER A 59 -10.47 23.55 -8.03
N ILE A 60 -10.85 22.39 -8.57
CA ILE A 60 -12.11 21.70 -8.22
C ILE A 60 -11.96 20.91 -6.92
N PHE A 61 -10.78 20.30 -6.69
CA PHE A 61 -10.57 19.35 -5.60
C PHE A 61 -9.77 19.91 -4.44
N GLN A 62 -8.97 20.96 -4.66
CA GLN A 62 -8.18 21.58 -3.60
C GLN A 62 -9.02 22.52 -2.74
N SER A 63 -8.63 22.64 -1.45
CA SER A 63 -9.17 23.64 -0.56
C SER A 63 -8.92 25.06 -1.09
N SER A 64 -9.91 25.95 -0.94
CA SER A 64 -9.78 27.36 -1.28
C SER A 64 -8.81 28.13 -0.36
N SER A 65 -8.58 27.62 0.85
CA SER A 65 -7.69 28.21 1.85
C SER A 65 -6.56 27.22 2.17
N PRO A 66 -5.36 27.40 1.58
CA PRO A 66 -4.25 26.49 1.85
C PRO A 66 -3.74 26.65 3.28
N SER A 67 -3.29 25.55 3.86
CA SER A 67 -2.60 25.57 5.15
C SER A 67 -1.16 26.06 4.97
N TYR A 68 -0.86 27.25 5.41
CA TYR A 68 0.51 27.79 5.38
C TYR A 68 1.49 26.98 6.24
N VAL A 69 1.01 26.33 7.30
CA VAL A 69 1.82 25.45 8.15
C VAL A 69 2.28 24.23 7.32
N LEU A 70 1.39 23.62 6.53
CA LEU A 70 1.75 22.50 5.67
C LEU A 70 2.67 22.94 4.52
N ILE A 71 2.45 24.11 3.94
CA ILE A 71 3.33 24.65 2.89
C ILE A 71 4.74 24.91 3.47
N ALA A 72 4.84 25.53 4.63
CA ALA A 72 6.11 25.75 5.30
C ALA A 72 6.82 24.41 5.64
N SER A 73 6.06 23.39 6.05
CA SER A 73 6.61 22.05 6.28
C SER A 73 7.18 21.42 5.01
N ILE A 74 6.51 21.59 3.85
CA ILE A 74 7.02 21.12 2.56
C ILE A 74 8.34 21.82 2.22
N GLU A 75 8.38 23.16 2.34
CA GLU A 75 9.57 23.96 2.06
C GLU A 75 10.75 23.54 2.92
N GLN A 76 10.54 23.46 4.24
CA GLN A 76 11.57 23.04 5.19
C GLN A 76 12.04 21.61 4.95
N CYS A 77 11.14 20.69 4.66
CA CYS A 77 11.48 19.31 4.32
C CYS A 77 12.46 19.25 3.14
N ILE A 78 12.12 19.91 2.04
CA ILE A 78 12.95 19.92 0.82
C ILE A 78 14.30 20.60 1.11
N HIS A 79 14.30 21.71 1.83
CA HIS A 79 15.52 22.39 2.24
C HIS A 79 16.45 21.50 3.07
N ILE A 80 15.91 20.88 4.14
CA ILE A 80 16.68 19.98 5.02
C ILE A 80 17.25 18.79 4.22
N CYS A 81 16.45 18.14 3.36
CA CYS A 81 16.90 16.99 2.59
C CYS A 81 18.00 17.36 1.58
N ASN A 82 17.91 18.53 0.95
CA ASN A 82 18.92 18.99 -0.01
C ASN A 82 20.24 19.38 0.65
N GLU A 83 20.19 20.07 1.78
CA GLU A 83 21.38 20.50 2.54
C GLU A 83 22.08 19.32 3.24
N ASN A 84 21.34 18.25 3.56
CA ASN A 84 21.85 17.14 4.38
C ASN A 84 21.75 15.78 3.65
N ARG A 85 22.22 15.70 2.42
CA ARG A 85 22.21 14.43 1.65
C ARG A 85 22.92 13.28 2.36
N GLY A 86 23.85 13.55 3.24
CA GLY A 86 24.52 12.55 4.07
C GLY A 86 23.58 11.78 5.00
N TYR A 87 22.41 12.33 5.34
CA TYR A 87 21.39 11.58 6.11
C TYR A 87 20.85 10.35 5.34
N PHE A 88 20.77 10.44 4.02
CA PHE A 88 20.30 9.33 3.21
C PHE A 88 21.34 8.22 3.07
N GLN A 89 22.63 8.56 3.08
CA GLN A 89 23.69 7.58 3.20
C GLN A 89 23.63 6.85 4.54
N GLN A 90 23.46 7.56 5.65
CA GLN A 90 23.30 6.96 6.98
C GLN A 90 22.04 6.11 7.09
N TYR A 91 20.94 6.54 6.47
CA TYR A 91 19.69 5.78 6.37
C TYR A 91 19.91 4.46 5.63
N TYR A 92 20.57 4.50 4.49
CA TYR A 92 20.94 3.31 3.73
C TYR A 92 21.79 2.33 4.57
N GLU A 93 22.84 2.84 5.24
CA GLU A 93 23.74 2.01 6.06
C GLU A 93 23.00 1.33 7.22
N LYS A 94 22.11 2.06 7.91
CA LYS A 94 21.27 1.49 8.97
C LYS A 94 20.33 0.41 8.44
N LEU A 95 19.69 0.65 7.30
CA LEU A 95 18.82 -0.33 6.65
C LEU A 95 19.57 -1.59 6.26
N TRP A 96 20.78 -1.45 5.71
CA TRP A 96 21.60 -2.58 5.32
C TRP A 96 21.93 -3.46 6.52
N ILE A 97 22.41 -2.86 7.61
CA ILE A 97 22.72 -3.58 8.86
C ILE A 97 21.47 -4.27 9.43
N LEU A 98 20.32 -3.60 9.40
CA LEU A 98 19.06 -4.20 9.86
C LEU A 98 18.68 -5.40 8.99
N ARG A 99 18.76 -5.28 7.67
CA ARG A 99 18.40 -6.36 6.74
C ARG A 99 19.31 -7.58 6.92
N GLU A 100 20.61 -7.39 7.11
CA GLU A 100 21.55 -8.49 7.45
C GLU A 100 21.14 -9.22 8.75
N LYS A 101 20.79 -8.49 9.80
CA LYS A 101 20.30 -9.07 11.06
C LYS A 101 18.99 -9.84 10.88
N LEU A 102 18.08 -9.33 10.04
CA LEU A 102 16.79 -9.97 9.78
C LEU A 102 16.89 -11.29 9.01
N GLU A 103 17.97 -11.51 8.27
CA GLU A 103 18.22 -12.79 7.59
C GLU A 103 18.50 -13.94 8.59
N GLU A 104 18.87 -13.64 9.84
CA GLU A 104 19.08 -14.64 10.90
C GLU A 104 17.77 -15.27 11.40
N LEU A 105 16.62 -14.67 11.12
CA LEU A 105 15.32 -15.18 11.57
C LEU A 105 14.99 -16.51 10.90
N LYS A 106 14.48 -17.44 11.69
CA LYS A 106 14.26 -18.82 11.27
C LYS A 106 12.96 -18.99 10.47
N TYR A 107 11.88 -18.41 10.95
CA TYR A 107 10.53 -18.60 10.43
C TYR A 107 10.00 -17.36 9.71
N ILE A 108 10.15 -16.19 10.32
CA ILE A 108 9.83 -14.92 9.67
C ILE A 108 10.89 -14.65 8.60
N LYS A 109 10.44 -14.38 7.36
CA LYS A 109 11.35 -14.17 6.23
C LYS A 109 11.23 -12.75 5.70
N LEU A 110 12.38 -12.08 5.58
CA LEU A 110 12.45 -10.81 4.87
C LEU A 110 12.38 -11.08 3.36
N VAL A 111 11.33 -10.54 2.72
CA VAL A 111 11.13 -10.67 1.27
C VAL A 111 11.97 -9.60 0.56
N PRO A 112 12.70 -9.94 -0.52
CA PRO A 112 13.40 -8.95 -1.33
C PRO A 112 12.44 -7.91 -1.92
N THR A 113 12.86 -6.66 -1.89
CA THR A 113 12.10 -5.51 -2.44
C THR A 113 13.05 -4.60 -3.20
N ASP A 114 12.58 -3.94 -4.28
CA ASP A 114 13.38 -2.96 -5.00
C ASP A 114 13.69 -1.73 -4.14
N ASP A 115 12.68 -1.26 -3.38
CA ASP A 115 12.88 -0.24 -2.35
C ASP A 115 13.28 -0.90 -1.03
N ILE A 116 14.56 -0.83 -0.69
CA ILE A 116 15.11 -1.41 0.54
C ILE A 116 14.52 -0.81 1.83
N GLY A 117 13.90 0.37 1.75
CA GLY A 117 13.16 1.02 2.83
C GLY A 117 11.80 0.38 3.13
N LYS A 118 11.33 -0.52 2.28
CA LYS A 118 10.15 -1.35 2.52
C LYS A 118 10.59 -2.72 3.04
N LEU A 119 10.29 -2.99 4.30
CA LEU A 119 10.60 -4.27 4.93
C LEU A 119 9.34 -5.13 4.91
N VAL A 120 9.34 -6.16 4.06
CA VAL A 120 8.21 -7.09 3.92
C VAL A 120 8.55 -8.35 4.70
N PHE A 121 7.84 -8.59 5.80
CA PHE A 121 8.02 -9.74 6.66
C PHE A 121 7.01 -10.82 6.29
N SER A 122 7.45 -11.91 5.69
CA SER A 122 6.59 -13.05 5.39
C SER A 122 6.55 -14.01 6.57
N VAL A 123 5.33 -14.36 6.98
CA VAL A 123 5.00 -15.42 7.93
C VAL A 123 4.38 -16.63 7.24
N LYS A 124 4.53 -16.72 5.94
CA LYS A 124 4.07 -17.87 5.15
C LYS A 124 4.69 -19.15 5.72
N ASP A 125 3.89 -20.21 5.82
CA ASP A 125 4.28 -21.49 6.41
C ASP A 125 4.60 -21.45 7.92
N THR A 126 4.04 -20.47 8.63
CA THR A 126 4.13 -20.40 10.11
C THR A 126 2.78 -20.58 10.78
N THR A 127 2.78 -20.66 12.11
CA THR A 127 1.56 -20.81 12.92
C THR A 127 0.74 -19.54 13.07
N ILE A 128 1.23 -18.38 12.62
CA ILE A 128 0.52 -17.10 12.67
C ILE A 128 0.28 -16.53 11.27
N SER A 129 -0.75 -15.70 11.15
CA SER A 129 -1.04 -14.90 9.96
C SER A 129 -0.27 -13.58 9.96
N GLY A 130 -0.28 -12.86 8.81
CA GLY A 130 0.26 -11.50 8.75
C GLY A 130 -0.52 -10.53 9.64
N GLU A 131 -1.85 -10.70 9.76
CA GLU A 131 -2.67 -9.88 10.65
C GLU A 131 -2.31 -10.10 12.12
N GLU A 132 -2.15 -11.35 12.55
CA GLU A 132 -1.70 -11.68 13.90
C GLU A 132 -0.31 -11.11 14.19
N LEU A 133 0.64 -11.19 13.26
CA LEU A 133 1.95 -10.56 13.41
C LEU A 133 1.82 -9.03 13.56
N PHE A 134 0.97 -8.40 12.75
CA PHE A 134 0.70 -6.96 12.83
C PHE A 134 0.17 -6.55 14.20
N GLU A 135 -0.83 -7.27 14.71
CA GLU A 135 -1.42 -7.02 16.02
C GLU A 135 -0.42 -7.23 17.17
N ILE A 136 0.36 -8.31 17.13
CA ILE A 136 1.40 -8.59 18.13
C ILE A 136 2.44 -7.45 18.15
N LEU A 137 2.92 -7.00 16.99
CA LEU A 137 3.89 -5.90 16.90
C LEU A 137 3.32 -4.60 17.46
N ARG A 138 2.06 -4.28 17.15
CA ARG A 138 1.39 -3.06 17.61
C ARG A 138 1.11 -3.12 19.12
N ASP A 139 0.47 -4.18 19.60
CA ASP A 139 -0.09 -4.22 20.93
C ASP A 139 0.96 -4.57 22.01
N ASN A 140 1.90 -5.47 21.70
CA ASN A 140 2.91 -5.92 22.66
C ASN A 140 4.22 -5.13 22.58
N TYR A 141 4.62 -4.67 21.38
CA TYR A 141 5.90 -4.01 21.16
C TYR A 141 5.76 -2.52 20.82
N HIS A 142 4.53 -2.01 20.64
CA HIS A 142 4.25 -0.62 20.26
C HIS A 142 4.98 -0.22 18.97
N LEU A 143 4.96 -1.12 18.00
CA LEU A 143 5.53 -0.95 16.67
C LEU A 143 4.39 -0.96 15.65
N GLU A 144 4.07 0.22 15.10
CA GLU A 144 3.04 0.36 14.07
C GLU A 144 3.62 0.03 12.70
N MET A 145 2.97 -0.88 11.99
CA MET A 145 3.34 -1.26 10.64
C MET A 145 2.48 -0.51 9.61
N GLU A 146 2.90 -0.49 8.36
CA GLU A 146 2.14 0.19 7.29
C GLU A 146 0.87 -0.60 6.94
N MET A 147 0.99 -1.92 6.82
CA MET A 147 -0.13 -2.79 6.50
C MET A 147 0.19 -4.26 6.76
N SER A 148 -0.88 -5.07 6.85
CA SER A 148 -0.81 -6.53 6.88
C SER A 148 -1.62 -7.14 5.75
N GLU A 149 -1.25 -8.32 5.36
CA GLU A 149 -1.95 -9.24 4.48
C GLU A 149 -1.92 -10.64 5.10
N LEU A 150 -2.61 -11.59 4.49
CA LEU A 150 -2.74 -12.94 5.03
C LEU A 150 -1.39 -13.58 5.45
N TYR A 151 -0.32 -13.33 4.69
CA TYR A 151 0.97 -13.99 4.88
C TYR A 151 2.13 -13.04 5.13
N TYR A 152 1.91 -11.75 5.16
CA TYR A 152 2.99 -10.79 5.36
C TYR A 152 2.54 -9.50 6.03
N VAL A 153 3.52 -8.81 6.58
CA VAL A 153 3.40 -7.45 7.11
C VAL A 153 4.43 -6.57 6.43
N ILE A 154 4.05 -5.34 6.14
CA ILE A 154 4.95 -4.32 5.59
C ILE A 154 5.27 -3.27 6.65
N ALA A 155 6.55 -3.11 6.95
CA ALA A 155 7.06 -1.95 7.64
C ALA A 155 7.61 -0.95 6.63
N MET A 156 7.21 0.30 6.78
CA MET A 156 7.73 1.41 6.00
C MET A 156 8.70 2.22 6.85
N THR A 157 9.91 2.37 6.35
CA THR A 157 10.96 3.14 7.05
C THR A 157 11.21 4.49 6.37
N SER A 158 11.85 5.39 7.07
CA SER A 158 12.16 6.74 6.61
C SER A 158 13.55 7.20 7.04
N VAL A 159 14.04 8.25 6.43
CA VAL A 159 15.30 8.89 6.82
C VAL A 159 15.29 9.39 8.29
N CYS A 160 14.11 9.53 8.89
CA CYS A 160 13.94 10.00 10.26
C CYS A 160 14.00 8.89 11.32
N ASP A 161 14.04 7.61 10.90
CA ASP A 161 14.09 6.51 11.85
C ASP A 161 15.42 6.43 12.59
N THR A 162 15.30 6.16 13.89
CA THR A 162 16.47 6.08 14.77
C THR A 162 17.03 4.65 14.81
N GLN A 163 18.29 4.53 15.22
CA GLN A 163 18.89 3.22 15.44
C GLN A 163 18.13 2.42 16.52
N GLU A 164 17.66 3.11 17.55
CA GLU A 164 16.84 2.49 18.61
C GLU A 164 15.55 1.88 18.06
N GLY A 165 14.88 2.57 17.09
CA GLY A 165 13.69 2.04 16.42
C GLY A 165 13.99 0.75 15.65
N TYR A 166 15.09 0.70 14.92
CA TYR A 166 15.52 -0.50 14.21
C TYR A 166 15.90 -1.65 15.15
N ASP A 167 16.61 -1.36 16.24
CA ASP A 167 16.97 -2.38 17.22
C ASP A 167 15.73 -2.94 17.93
N ARG A 168 14.75 -2.10 18.26
CA ARG A 168 13.45 -2.55 18.81
C ARG A 168 12.70 -3.45 17.82
N LEU A 169 12.63 -3.09 16.55
CA LEU A 169 11.98 -3.90 15.53
C LEU A 169 12.65 -5.26 15.40
N TYR A 170 13.98 -5.30 15.32
CA TYR A 170 14.72 -6.56 15.25
C TYR A 170 14.49 -7.44 16.48
N GLN A 171 14.55 -6.89 17.70
CA GLN A 171 14.33 -7.65 18.93
C GLN A 171 12.90 -8.21 18.99
N ALA A 172 11.89 -7.41 18.68
CA ALA A 172 10.51 -7.86 18.63
C ALA A 172 10.32 -9.04 17.66
N LEU A 173 10.80 -8.90 16.42
CA LEU A 173 10.70 -9.96 15.43
C LEU A 173 11.48 -11.22 15.85
N LYS A 174 12.63 -11.09 16.49
CA LYS A 174 13.43 -12.21 17.00
C LYS A 174 12.72 -12.95 18.13
N GLU A 175 12.08 -12.26 19.05
CA GLU A 175 11.28 -12.84 20.12
C GLU A 175 10.09 -13.62 19.52
N ILE A 176 9.31 -13.00 18.65
CA ILE A 176 8.17 -13.62 17.97
C ILE A 176 8.62 -14.84 17.15
N ASP A 177 9.73 -14.74 16.42
CA ASP A 177 10.29 -15.84 15.60
C ASP A 177 10.65 -17.06 16.47
N SER A 178 11.06 -16.84 17.74
CA SER A 178 11.37 -17.91 18.68
C SER A 178 10.13 -18.64 19.23
N GLU A 179 8.98 -18.01 19.23
CA GLU A 179 7.71 -18.52 19.77
C GLU A 179 6.85 -19.23 18.72
N ILE A 180 6.99 -18.83 17.45
CA ILE A 180 6.24 -19.43 16.33
C ILE A 180 6.91 -20.71 15.82
N THR A 181 6.16 -21.53 15.13
CA THR A 181 6.64 -22.76 14.53
C THR A 181 6.19 -22.92 13.09
N LYS A 182 6.80 -23.85 12.37
CA LYS A 182 6.39 -24.17 11.00
C LYS A 182 5.03 -24.84 11.02
N LYS A 183 4.14 -24.39 10.16
CA LYS A 183 2.84 -25.00 9.89
C LYS A 183 2.81 -25.42 8.42
N ASN A 184 2.60 -26.71 8.16
CA ASN A 184 2.29 -27.16 6.82
C ASN A 184 0.84 -26.77 6.52
N THR A 185 0.64 -25.61 5.95
CA THR A 185 -0.67 -25.19 5.48
C THR A 185 -0.76 -25.56 4.01
N GLU A 186 -1.78 -26.32 3.63
CA GLU A 186 -2.23 -26.35 2.24
C GLU A 186 -2.78 -24.95 1.94
N TYR A 187 -1.91 -24.07 1.48
CA TYR A 187 -2.35 -22.77 1.02
C TYR A 187 -3.13 -22.98 -0.27
N LEU A 188 -4.38 -22.65 -0.23
CA LEU A 188 -5.07 -22.24 -1.44
C LEU A 188 -4.30 -21.03 -1.98
N PHE A 189 -3.39 -21.31 -2.90
CA PHE A 189 -2.65 -20.25 -3.58
C PHE A 189 -3.67 -19.27 -4.15
N LEU A 190 -3.62 -18.04 -3.66
CA LEU A 190 -4.02 -16.92 -4.47
C LEU A 190 -2.99 -16.88 -5.60
N GLU A 191 -3.18 -17.72 -6.63
CA GLU A 191 -2.41 -17.58 -7.85
C GLU A 191 -2.58 -16.12 -8.24
N ASN A 192 -1.44 -15.41 -8.37
CA ASN A 192 -1.41 -14.08 -8.97
C ASN A 192 -1.69 -14.25 -10.48
N ASP A 193 -2.83 -14.81 -10.80
CA ASP A 193 -3.36 -14.71 -12.13
C ASP A 193 -3.78 -13.27 -12.31
N PHE A 194 -3.14 -12.60 -13.26
CA PHE A 194 -3.61 -11.33 -13.79
C PHE A 194 -4.99 -11.55 -14.37
N HIS A 195 -5.99 -11.64 -13.48
CA HIS A 195 -7.38 -11.79 -13.89
C HIS A 195 -7.86 -10.44 -14.42
N GLN A 196 -8.36 -10.45 -15.63
CA GLN A 196 -8.94 -9.26 -16.26
C GLN A 196 -10.43 -9.47 -16.44
N ASN A 197 -11.22 -8.72 -15.66
CA ASN A 197 -12.67 -8.76 -15.79
C ASN A 197 -13.13 -8.18 -17.13
N LYS A 198 -14.22 -8.73 -17.66
CA LYS A 198 -14.83 -8.21 -18.88
C LYS A 198 -15.48 -6.86 -18.63
N LYS A 199 -15.01 -5.82 -19.29
CA LYS A 199 -15.58 -4.47 -19.21
C LYS A 199 -16.79 -4.34 -20.12
N MET A 200 -17.94 -3.96 -19.55
CA MET A 200 -19.20 -3.72 -20.26
C MET A 200 -19.55 -2.25 -20.36
N LEU A 201 -19.22 -1.46 -19.33
CA LEU A 201 -19.45 -0.03 -19.26
C LEU A 201 -18.17 0.65 -18.77
N LYS A 202 -18.05 1.92 -19.05
CA LYS A 202 -17.02 2.75 -18.38
C LYS A 202 -17.48 3.06 -16.94
N PRO A 203 -16.55 3.25 -15.98
CA PRO A 203 -16.91 3.58 -14.60
C PRO A 203 -17.85 4.80 -14.47
N GLU A 204 -17.62 5.85 -15.26
CA GLU A 204 -18.49 7.04 -15.28
C GLU A 204 -19.90 6.76 -15.82
N GLU A 205 -20.06 5.82 -16.71
CA GLU A 205 -21.37 5.37 -17.24
C GLU A 205 -22.09 4.52 -16.17
N ALA A 206 -21.35 3.60 -15.52
CA ALA A 206 -21.86 2.77 -14.45
C ALA A 206 -22.36 3.62 -13.26
N ALA A 207 -21.62 4.67 -12.88
CA ALA A 207 -21.96 5.56 -11.78
C ALA A 207 -23.29 6.34 -11.98
N THR A 208 -23.81 6.41 -13.21
CA THR A 208 -25.09 7.08 -13.52
C THR A 208 -26.29 6.13 -13.62
N LYS A 209 -26.05 4.83 -13.49
CA LYS A 209 -27.10 3.81 -13.60
C LYS A 209 -27.75 3.56 -12.24
N ASP A 210 -29.03 3.15 -12.30
CA ASP A 210 -29.70 2.61 -11.11
C ASP A 210 -29.01 1.34 -10.65
N ARG A 211 -28.95 1.14 -9.34
CA ARG A 211 -28.29 0.01 -8.72
C ARG A 211 -29.21 -0.72 -7.76
N ILE A 212 -29.01 -2.01 -7.63
CA ILE A 212 -29.69 -2.85 -6.66
C ILE A 212 -28.65 -3.66 -5.87
N GLN A 213 -29.00 -4.01 -4.67
CA GLN A 213 -28.17 -4.83 -3.80
C GLN A 213 -28.66 -6.28 -3.87
N ILE A 214 -27.76 -7.22 -4.18
CA ILE A 214 -28.05 -8.66 -4.22
C ILE A 214 -26.98 -9.42 -3.44
N ASP A 215 -27.28 -10.66 -3.09
CA ASP A 215 -26.28 -11.58 -2.56
C ASP A 215 -25.17 -11.81 -3.60
N TYR A 216 -23.89 -11.80 -3.15
CA TYR A 216 -22.80 -11.93 -4.12
C TYR A 216 -22.75 -13.32 -4.77
N ASP A 217 -23.33 -14.34 -4.14
CA ASP A 217 -23.45 -15.68 -4.71
C ASP A 217 -24.37 -15.70 -5.94
N ASP A 218 -25.35 -14.80 -5.99
CA ASP A 218 -26.28 -14.64 -7.10
C ASP A 218 -25.78 -13.62 -8.15
N ALA A 219 -24.65 -12.96 -7.92
CA ALA A 219 -24.14 -11.87 -8.76
C ALA A 219 -23.35 -12.34 -9.99
N LYS A 220 -23.25 -13.64 -10.21
CA LYS A 220 -22.51 -14.15 -11.37
C LYS A 220 -23.09 -13.62 -12.70
N ASP A 221 -22.19 -13.13 -13.55
CA ASP A 221 -22.47 -12.54 -14.87
C ASP A 221 -23.25 -11.20 -14.82
N GLU A 222 -23.47 -10.64 -13.63
CA GLU A 222 -23.99 -9.29 -13.45
C GLU A 222 -22.88 -8.22 -13.55
N ILE A 223 -23.29 -6.96 -13.72
CA ILE A 223 -22.35 -5.83 -13.86
C ILE A 223 -22.21 -5.13 -12.51
N ALA A 224 -21.00 -5.02 -12.01
CA ALA A 224 -20.71 -4.31 -10.77
C ALA A 224 -21.10 -2.82 -10.86
N ALA A 225 -21.79 -2.32 -9.84
CA ALA A 225 -22.11 -0.91 -9.70
C ALA A 225 -21.12 -0.15 -8.81
N GLU A 226 -20.34 -0.85 -8.00
CA GLU A 226 -19.36 -0.29 -7.06
C GLU A 226 -18.04 -1.05 -7.15
N PHE A 227 -17.00 -0.44 -6.57
CA PHE A 227 -15.71 -1.10 -6.39
C PHE A 227 -15.81 -2.20 -5.33
N ILE A 228 -15.20 -3.36 -5.59
CA ILE A 228 -15.02 -4.42 -4.60
C ILE A 228 -13.53 -4.68 -4.49
N PHE A 229 -12.97 -4.52 -3.29
CA PHE A 229 -11.54 -4.64 -3.04
C PHE A 229 -11.22 -4.94 -1.58
N LEU A 230 -10.01 -5.45 -1.35
CA LEU A 230 -9.43 -5.47 0.00
C LEU A 230 -8.72 -4.15 0.29
N TYR A 231 -8.78 -3.71 1.52
CA TYR A 231 -7.98 -2.58 1.97
C TYR A 231 -7.34 -2.89 3.33
N PRO A 232 -6.03 -2.68 3.48
CA PRO A 232 -5.02 -2.35 2.46
C PRO A 232 -4.77 -3.53 1.48
N PRO A 233 -4.23 -3.35 0.25
CA PRO A 233 -3.70 -2.11 -0.35
C PRO A 233 -4.72 -1.30 -1.16
N GLY A 234 -5.95 -1.81 -1.35
CA GLY A 234 -6.98 -1.14 -2.14
C GLY A 234 -6.93 -1.46 -3.64
N ILE A 235 -6.37 -2.61 -4.01
CA ILE A 235 -6.37 -3.10 -5.40
C ILE A 235 -7.75 -3.70 -5.69
N PRO A 236 -8.50 -3.18 -6.69
CA PRO A 236 -9.83 -3.68 -6.99
C PRO A 236 -9.82 -5.11 -7.53
N LEU A 237 -10.72 -5.96 -6.99
CA LEU A 237 -11.12 -7.23 -7.62
C LEU A 237 -12.00 -6.98 -8.82
N VAL A 238 -12.90 -6.00 -8.72
CA VAL A 238 -13.80 -5.57 -9.78
C VAL A 238 -14.07 -4.08 -9.62
N VAL A 239 -14.16 -3.38 -10.73
CA VAL A 239 -14.51 -1.95 -10.77
C VAL A 239 -15.91 -1.75 -11.36
N PRO A 240 -16.59 -0.60 -11.09
CA PRO A 240 -17.90 -0.32 -11.67
C PRO A 240 -17.89 -0.46 -13.20
N GLY A 241 -18.88 -1.17 -13.74
CA GLY A 241 -19.01 -1.43 -15.16
C GLY A 241 -18.34 -2.72 -15.66
N GLU A 242 -17.65 -3.45 -14.81
CA GLU A 242 -17.10 -4.77 -15.11
C GLU A 242 -18.07 -5.89 -14.72
N VAL A 243 -17.93 -7.04 -15.38
CA VAL A 243 -18.70 -8.25 -15.07
C VAL A 243 -18.13 -8.93 -13.85
N ILE A 244 -19.00 -9.27 -12.92
CA ILE A 244 -18.70 -10.12 -11.77
C ILE A 244 -18.71 -11.55 -12.25
N ASP A 245 -17.54 -12.15 -12.42
CA ASP A 245 -17.44 -13.53 -12.84
C ASP A 245 -17.22 -14.48 -11.66
N LYS A 246 -17.05 -15.75 -11.97
CA LYS A 246 -16.80 -16.78 -10.96
C LYS A 246 -15.52 -16.50 -10.15
N TYR A 247 -14.48 -15.97 -10.78
CA TYR A 247 -13.22 -15.66 -10.10
C TYR A 247 -13.44 -14.62 -8.99
N VAL A 248 -14.17 -13.54 -9.27
CA VAL A 248 -14.49 -12.50 -8.27
C VAL A 248 -15.24 -13.09 -7.08
N ILE A 249 -16.27 -13.92 -7.35
CA ILE A 249 -17.08 -14.57 -6.30
C ILE A 249 -16.21 -15.50 -5.44
N ASP A 250 -15.40 -16.35 -6.07
CA ASP A 250 -14.52 -17.27 -5.35
C ASP A 250 -13.49 -16.53 -4.50
N LYS A 251 -12.99 -15.38 -4.96
CA LYS A 251 -12.09 -14.52 -4.19
C LYS A 251 -12.78 -13.87 -2.98
N ILE A 252 -14.01 -13.36 -3.15
CA ILE A 252 -14.79 -12.79 -2.04
C ILE A 252 -14.99 -13.87 -0.95
N ARG A 253 -15.45 -15.08 -1.33
CA ARG A 253 -15.61 -16.21 -0.38
C ARG A 253 -14.32 -16.54 0.35
N GLN A 254 -13.21 -16.56 -0.36
CA GLN A 254 -11.90 -16.83 0.22
C GLN A 254 -11.52 -15.77 1.25
N TYR A 255 -11.72 -14.50 0.95
CA TYR A 255 -11.42 -13.40 1.87
C TYR A 255 -12.29 -13.48 3.14
N GLU A 256 -13.57 -13.80 3.01
CA GLU A 256 -14.43 -14.00 4.17
C GLU A 256 -14.02 -15.19 5.04
N GLN A 257 -13.57 -16.30 4.44
CA GLN A 257 -13.05 -17.46 5.20
C GLN A 257 -11.86 -17.11 6.10
N TYR A 258 -11.09 -16.09 5.71
CA TYR A 258 -9.95 -15.59 6.49
C TYR A 258 -10.31 -14.34 7.31
N ASN A 259 -11.61 -14.03 7.48
CA ASN A 259 -12.11 -12.84 8.19
C ASN A 259 -11.56 -11.51 7.65
N MET A 260 -11.13 -11.48 6.39
CA MET A 260 -10.61 -10.26 5.77
C MET A 260 -11.77 -9.34 5.39
N LYS A 261 -11.65 -8.04 5.71
CA LYS A 261 -12.69 -7.05 5.42
C LYS A 261 -12.66 -6.65 3.94
N VAL A 262 -13.66 -7.08 3.18
CA VAL A 262 -13.86 -6.68 1.80
C VAL A 262 -14.65 -5.38 1.74
N ILE A 263 -14.09 -4.35 1.12
CA ILE A 263 -14.80 -3.09 0.87
C ILE A 263 -15.69 -3.28 -0.36
N GLY A 264 -16.93 -2.76 -0.31
CA GLY A 264 -17.95 -2.98 -1.34
C GLY A 264 -18.83 -4.20 -1.06
N LEU A 265 -18.58 -4.90 0.06
CA LEU A 265 -19.41 -5.98 0.59
C LEU A 265 -20.13 -5.50 1.86
N ASP A 266 -21.43 -5.70 1.94
CA ASP A 266 -22.27 -5.37 3.10
C ASP A 266 -23.20 -6.57 3.40
N ASP A 267 -22.93 -7.29 4.48
CA ASP A 267 -23.69 -8.48 4.92
C ASP A 267 -23.94 -9.47 3.76
N HIS A 268 -22.87 -9.99 3.14
CA HIS A 268 -22.87 -10.88 1.97
C HIS A 268 -23.45 -10.27 0.68
N LYS A 269 -23.77 -8.98 0.66
CA LYS A 269 -24.39 -8.33 -0.49
C LYS A 269 -23.48 -7.33 -1.15
N ILE A 270 -23.64 -7.19 -2.47
CA ILE A 270 -22.92 -6.25 -3.32
C ILE A 270 -23.89 -5.48 -4.20
N TYR A 271 -23.46 -4.32 -4.67
CA TYR A 271 -24.24 -3.52 -5.61
C TYR A 271 -23.95 -3.91 -7.04
N ILE A 272 -25.01 -4.21 -7.79
CA ILE A 272 -24.98 -4.43 -9.25
C ILE A 272 -25.83 -3.39 -9.95
N ILE A 273 -25.59 -3.22 -11.26
CA ILE A 273 -26.41 -2.36 -12.11
C ILE A 273 -27.77 -3.01 -12.32
N ASN A 274 -28.83 -2.24 -12.03
CA ASN A 274 -30.21 -2.66 -12.32
C ASN A 274 -30.42 -2.53 -13.86
N ARG A 275 -30.73 -3.64 -14.52
CA ARG A 275 -30.95 -3.71 -15.96
C ARG A 275 -32.38 -3.33 -16.32
#